data_f087f0303882261375354a69dc91455d
#
_entry.id   f087f0303882261375354a69dc91455d
#
_cell.length_a   1.000
_cell.length_b   1.000
_cell.length_c   1.000
_cell.angle_alpha   90.00
_cell.angle_beta   90.00
_cell.angle_gamma   90.00
#
_symmetry.space_group_name_H-M   'P 1'
#
loop_
_entity.id
_entity.type
_entity.pdbx_description
1 polymer ?
#
loop_
_entity_poly.entity_id
_entity_poly.type
_entity_poly.pdbx_seq_one_letter_code
_entity_poly.pdbx_strand_id
1 'polypeptide(L)'
;MILTKEQQAILDGEKGEVLAQIMKTLVRYGELFGADSMVPVTSKYNHLVTSFGLKMMTPVFELMQKLIDEGVMSEQKFSVDPRPVDKNVPANFLQNLIFNKIMYSKQESYEEQLKALGLMDEDAFTCACYLEEMGNKPAKGEVLSWAESSAVVYANSVLGARCNRNSGIMDIMGSILGYVPYFGLLTDEGRKATWVVKVETTKKPDAQLLGSAIGMKVMEDVPYVKGLDKWLGGELDEAAC
;
A
#
# COMPACT_ATOMS: atom_id res chain seq x y z
N MET A 1 16.42 12.96 -11.16
CA MET A 1 14.94 12.83 -11.40
C MET A 1 14.38 14.13 -11.93
N ILE A 2 13.45 14.10 -12.89
CA ILE A 2 12.77 15.28 -13.44
C ILE A 2 11.54 15.57 -12.56
N LEU A 3 11.47 16.80 -12.04
CA LEU A 3 10.37 17.26 -11.19
C LEU A 3 9.59 18.38 -11.87
N THR A 4 8.29 18.44 -11.64
CA THR A 4 7.48 19.60 -12.01
C THR A 4 7.84 20.81 -11.16
N LYS A 5 7.38 22.00 -11.55
CA LYS A 5 7.61 23.22 -10.75
C LYS A 5 7.04 23.10 -9.34
N GLU A 6 5.87 22.50 -9.20
CA GLU A 6 5.23 22.28 -7.90
C GLU A 6 6.01 21.29 -7.04
N GLN A 7 6.44 20.16 -7.61
CA GLN A 7 7.26 19.17 -6.92
C GLN A 7 8.62 19.75 -6.50
N GLN A 8 9.22 20.59 -7.34
CA GLN A 8 10.45 21.29 -7.00
C GLN A 8 10.23 22.29 -5.86
N ALA A 9 9.14 23.05 -5.86
CA ALA A 9 8.81 23.97 -4.77
C ALA A 9 8.63 23.25 -3.42
N ILE A 10 8.03 22.02 -3.43
CA ILE A 10 7.98 21.19 -2.23
C ILE A 10 9.39 20.80 -1.78
N LEU A 11 10.22 20.31 -2.71
CA LEU A 11 11.59 19.88 -2.44
C LEU A 11 12.46 21.03 -1.88
N ASP A 12 12.27 22.23 -2.38
CA ASP A 12 12.98 23.45 -1.97
C ASP A 12 12.46 24.03 -0.63
N GLY A 13 11.42 23.44 -0.05
CA GLY A 13 10.90 23.81 1.27
C GLY A 13 9.84 24.92 1.27
N GLU A 14 9.34 25.34 0.11
CA GLU A 14 8.30 26.38 0.03
C GLU A 14 6.95 25.97 0.67
N LYS A 15 6.76 24.65 0.85
CA LYS A 15 5.57 24.05 1.50
C LYS A 15 5.83 23.54 2.92
N GLY A 16 6.98 23.88 3.51
CA GLY A 16 7.40 23.46 4.84
C GLY A 16 8.54 22.44 4.82
N GLU A 17 9.31 22.42 5.89
CA GLU A 17 10.54 21.65 5.98
C GLU A 17 10.26 20.12 6.00
N VAL A 18 9.19 19.70 6.69
CA VAL A 18 8.85 18.27 6.81
C VAL A 18 8.41 17.70 5.46
N LEU A 19 7.60 18.43 4.68
CA LEU A 19 7.24 18.01 3.32
C LEU A 19 8.45 17.97 2.39
N ALA A 20 9.39 18.89 2.52
CA ALA A 20 10.64 18.88 1.77
C ALA A 20 11.49 17.63 2.10
N GLN A 21 11.58 17.23 3.37
CA GLN A 21 12.29 16.01 3.78
C GLN A 21 11.61 14.75 3.22
N ILE A 22 10.28 14.69 3.23
CA ILE A 22 9.51 13.60 2.65
C ILE A 22 9.74 13.52 1.12
N MET A 23 9.60 14.64 0.41
CA MET A 23 9.85 14.71 -1.03
C MET A 23 11.27 14.25 -1.38
N LYS A 24 12.27 14.74 -0.66
CA LYS A 24 13.67 14.33 -0.84
C LYS A 24 13.88 12.84 -0.64
N THR A 25 13.17 12.25 0.32
CA THR A 25 13.25 10.82 0.60
C THR A 25 12.64 10.01 -0.54
N LEU A 26 11.44 10.38 -1.02
CA LEU A 26 10.78 9.70 -2.15
C LEU A 26 11.56 9.86 -3.46
N VAL A 27 12.14 11.02 -3.72
CA VAL A 27 13.01 11.26 -4.89
C VAL A 27 14.21 10.31 -4.86
N ARG A 28 14.93 10.23 -3.74
CA ARG A 28 16.08 9.33 -3.58
C ARG A 28 15.68 7.87 -3.69
N TYR A 29 14.56 7.49 -3.08
CA TYR A 29 14.02 6.16 -3.19
C TYR A 29 13.72 5.81 -4.65
N GLY A 30 13.02 6.69 -5.37
CA GLY A 30 12.72 6.49 -6.79
C GLY A 30 13.97 6.36 -7.65
N GLU A 31 14.98 7.20 -7.43
CA GLU A 31 16.25 7.13 -8.16
C GLU A 31 16.98 5.79 -7.96
N LEU A 32 16.91 5.20 -6.77
CA LEU A 32 17.48 3.87 -6.50
C LEU A 32 16.80 2.76 -7.34
N PHE A 33 15.53 2.94 -7.67
CA PHE A 33 14.76 2.01 -8.51
C PHE A 33 14.66 2.45 -9.98
N GLY A 34 15.44 3.44 -10.39
CA GLY A 34 15.51 3.91 -11.78
C GLY A 34 14.34 4.79 -12.22
N ALA A 35 13.59 5.37 -11.27
CA ALA A 35 12.56 6.35 -11.60
C ALA A 35 13.21 7.65 -12.12
N ASP A 36 12.72 8.17 -13.22
CA ASP A 36 13.13 9.44 -13.81
C ASP A 36 12.19 10.61 -13.46
N SER A 37 11.02 10.31 -12.93
CA SER A 37 9.97 11.30 -12.61
C SER A 37 9.12 10.87 -11.41
N MET A 38 8.34 11.83 -10.88
CA MET A 38 7.28 11.61 -9.90
C MET A 38 5.93 11.76 -10.59
N VAL A 39 4.97 10.89 -10.24
CA VAL A 39 3.60 10.97 -10.76
C VAL A 39 2.60 11.18 -9.63
N PRO A 40 1.46 11.85 -9.90
CA PRO A 40 0.43 12.03 -8.89
C PRO A 40 -0.23 10.70 -8.53
N VAL A 41 -0.57 10.51 -7.26
CA VAL A 41 -1.53 9.51 -6.81
C VAL A 41 -2.90 9.95 -7.31
N THR A 42 -3.60 9.07 -8.04
CA THR A 42 -4.88 9.41 -8.69
C THR A 42 -6.07 8.71 -8.07
N SER A 43 -5.84 7.75 -7.18
CA SER A 43 -6.90 7.09 -6.42
C SER A 43 -7.58 8.07 -5.45
N LYS A 44 -8.86 7.86 -5.21
CA LYS A 44 -9.62 8.66 -4.24
C LYS A 44 -9.11 8.45 -2.81
N TYR A 45 -8.70 7.24 -2.48
CA TYR A 45 -8.19 6.84 -1.18
C TYR A 45 -6.93 6.01 -1.31
N ASN A 46 -6.08 6.10 -0.28
CA ASN A 46 -4.91 5.24 -0.11
C ASN A 46 -5.18 4.13 0.91
N HIS A 47 -4.18 3.27 1.11
CA HIS A 47 -4.24 2.18 2.08
C HIS A 47 -2.87 2.01 2.76
N LEU A 48 -2.85 2.15 4.08
CA LEU A 48 -1.62 2.23 4.87
C LEU A 48 -1.52 1.09 5.89
N VAL A 49 -0.32 0.87 6.42
CA VAL A 49 -0.08 -0.15 7.45
C VAL A 49 -0.40 0.34 8.86
N THR A 50 -0.75 -0.58 9.77
CA THR A 50 -1.01 -0.30 11.19
C THR A 50 0.16 -0.61 12.11
N SER A 51 1.18 -1.33 11.63
CA SER A 51 2.28 -1.84 12.47
C SER A 51 3.22 -0.78 13.03
N PHE A 52 3.03 0.48 12.74
CA PHE A 52 3.85 1.57 13.26
C PHE A 52 3.60 1.94 14.73
N GLY A 53 2.57 1.39 15.35
CA GLY A 53 2.40 1.40 16.81
C GLY A 53 3.46 0.64 17.59
N LEU A 54 4.35 -0.10 16.92
CA LEU A 54 5.50 -0.77 17.51
C LEU A 54 6.51 0.25 18.07
N LYS A 55 7.04 -0.03 19.26
CA LYS A 55 8.03 0.84 19.89
C LYS A 55 9.27 1.08 19.03
N MET A 56 9.69 0.10 18.23
CA MET A 56 10.82 0.23 17.31
C MET A 56 10.57 1.22 16.15
N MET A 57 9.31 1.56 15.87
CA MET A 57 8.90 2.49 14.84
C MET A 57 8.80 3.95 15.33
N THR A 58 9.40 4.25 16.47
CA THR A 58 9.43 5.61 17.06
C THR A 58 9.78 6.72 16.04
N PRO A 59 10.77 6.56 15.15
CA PRO A 59 11.08 7.63 14.16
C PRO A 59 9.92 7.96 13.22
N VAL A 60 9.12 6.95 12.83
CA VAL A 60 7.92 7.17 11.99
C VAL A 60 6.84 7.89 12.79
N PHE A 61 6.63 7.46 14.04
CA PHE A 61 5.69 8.11 14.96
C PHE A 61 6.05 9.60 15.17
N GLU A 62 7.34 9.91 15.35
CA GLU A 62 7.82 11.29 15.51
C GLU A 62 7.66 12.10 14.22
N LEU A 63 7.88 11.50 13.05
CA LEU A 63 7.61 12.15 11.76
C LEU A 63 6.14 12.51 11.59
N MET A 64 5.24 11.55 11.90
CA MET A 64 3.80 11.78 11.83
C MET A 64 3.36 12.89 12.80
N GLN A 65 3.94 12.93 14.00
CA GLN A 65 3.64 14.00 14.96
C GLN A 65 4.08 15.38 14.45
N LYS A 66 5.26 15.49 13.85
CA LYS A 66 5.71 16.75 13.25
C LYS A 66 4.77 17.22 12.13
N LEU A 67 4.29 16.32 11.30
CA LEU A 67 3.30 16.66 10.26
C LEU A 67 2.02 17.23 10.86
N ILE A 68 1.51 16.59 11.93
CA ILE A 68 0.31 17.05 12.64
C ILE A 68 0.55 18.43 13.28
N ASP A 69 1.70 18.63 13.92
CA ASP A 69 2.07 19.88 14.56
C ASP A 69 2.20 21.03 13.53
N GLU A 70 2.59 20.74 12.30
CA GLU A 70 2.64 21.68 11.17
C GLU A 70 1.27 21.84 10.47
N GLY A 71 0.22 21.15 10.92
CA GLY A 71 -1.12 21.18 10.32
C GLY A 71 -1.23 20.47 8.97
N VAL A 72 -0.30 19.58 8.65
CA VAL A 72 -0.31 18.81 7.41
C VAL A 72 -1.29 17.65 7.51
N MET A 73 -2.09 17.47 6.48
CA MET A 73 -2.94 16.29 6.29
C MET A 73 -2.47 15.53 5.04
N SER A 74 -2.80 14.24 4.97
CA SER A 74 -2.59 13.46 3.76
C SER A 74 -3.40 14.04 2.61
N GLU A 75 -2.82 14.11 1.42
CA GLU A 75 -3.50 14.60 0.23
C GLU A 75 -4.74 13.75 -0.11
N GLN A 76 -4.61 12.42 -0.03
CA GLN A 76 -5.75 11.51 -0.10
C GLN A 76 -6.05 10.94 1.29
N LYS A 77 -7.34 10.82 1.65
CA LYS A 77 -7.74 10.01 2.80
C LYS A 77 -7.35 8.55 2.59
N PHE A 78 -7.29 7.78 3.66
CA PHE A 78 -6.80 6.39 3.59
C PHE A 78 -7.56 5.46 4.55
N SER A 79 -7.62 4.20 4.18
CA SER A 79 -7.89 3.06 5.07
C SER A 79 -6.57 2.48 5.58
N VAL A 80 -6.65 1.57 6.53
CA VAL A 80 -5.45 1.00 7.20
C VAL A 80 -5.63 -0.50 7.38
N ASP A 81 -4.54 -1.24 7.42
CA ASP A 81 -4.52 -2.65 7.78
C ASP A 81 -5.24 -2.92 9.10
N PRO A 82 -5.68 -4.16 9.36
CA PRO A 82 -6.28 -4.54 10.64
C PRO A 82 -5.39 -4.15 11.83
N ARG A 83 -6.03 -3.79 12.92
CA ARG A 83 -5.33 -3.52 14.17
C ARG A 83 -4.49 -4.74 14.57
N PRO A 84 -3.24 -4.55 15.02
CA PRO A 84 -2.37 -5.66 15.41
C PRO A 84 -2.86 -6.41 16.65
N VAL A 85 -3.71 -5.75 17.45
CA VAL A 85 -4.36 -6.33 18.62
C VAL A 85 -5.84 -5.97 18.60
N ASP A 86 -6.69 -6.98 18.59
CA ASP A 86 -8.13 -6.79 18.66
C ASP A 86 -8.55 -6.47 20.11
N LYS A 87 -9.13 -5.29 20.30
CA LYS A 87 -9.61 -4.81 21.62
C LYS A 87 -10.81 -5.62 22.15
N ASN A 88 -11.51 -6.33 21.27
CA ASN A 88 -12.68 -7.14 21.62
C ASN A 88 -12.32 -8.57 22.02
N VAL A 89 -11.10 -9.00 21.78
CA VAL A 89 -10.62 -10.34 22.17
C VAL A 89 -9.92 -10.26 23.52
N PRO A 90 -10.43 -10.96 24.57
CA PRO A 90 -9.80 -10.97 25.87
C PRO A 90 -8.38 -11.53 25.81
N ALA A 91 -7.40 -10.71 26.16
CA ALA A 91 -6.02 -11.13 26.28
C ALA A 91 -5.74 -11.65 27.70
N ASN A 92 -5.01 -12.76 27.84
CA ASN A 92 -4.51 -13.19 29.15
C ASN A 92 -3.43 -12.19 29.67
N PHE A 93 -3.07 -12.31 30.95
CA PHE A 93 -2.12 -11.38 31.57
C PHE A 93 -0.78 -11.28 30.82
N LEU A 94 -0.24 -12.40 30.37
CA LEU A 94 1.04 -12.45 29.66
C LEU A 94 0.94 -11.84 28.26
N GLN A 95 -0.13 -12.14 27.54
CA GLN A 95 -0.40 -11.54 26.24
C GLN A 95 -0.58 -10.02 26.37
N ASN A 96 -1.35 -9.55 27.34
CA ASN A 96 -1.53 -8.14 27.59
C ASN A 96 -0.20 -7.43 27.91
N LEU A 97 0.62 -8.02 28.76
CA LEU A 97 1.93 -7.47 29.10
C LEU A 97 2.85 -7.37 27.88
N ILE A 98 2.98 -8.46 27.11
CA ILE A 98 3.92 -8.52 25.98
C ILE A 98 3.41 -7.68 24.81
N PHE A 99 2.16 -7.92 24.34
CA PHE A 99 1.67 -7.27 23.14
C PHE A 99 1.24 -5.83 23.41
N ASN A 100 0.37 -5.59 24.36
CA ASN A 100 -0.21 -4.25 24.56
C ASN A 100 0.75 -3.29 25.26
N LYS A 101 1.45 -3.73 26.33
CA LYS A 101 2.29 -2.83 27.11
C LYS A 101 3.73 -2.68 26.62
N ILE A 102 4.28 -3.70 25.93
CA ILE A 102 5.66 -3.68 25.45
C ILE A 102 5.73 -3.44 23.95
N MET A 103 5.14 -4.34 23.13
CA MET A 103 5.31 -4.28 21.68
C MET A 103 4.52 -3.12 21.06
N TYR A 104 3.23 -3.05 21.32
CA TYR A 104 2.31 -2.05 20.73
C TYR A 104 1.95 -0.94 21.72
N SER A 105 2.88 -0.54 22.57
CA SER A 105 2.65 0.47 23.61
C SER A 105 2.26 1.85 23.06
N LYS A 106 2.53 2.12 21.81
CA LYS A 106 2.18 3.38 21.11
C LYS A 106 0.97 3.24 20.16
N GLN A 107 0.30 2.08 20.12
CA GLN A 107 -0.73 1.82 19.13
C GLN A 107 -1.91 2.81 19.22
N GLU A 108 -2.37 3.12 20.43
CA GLU A 108 -3.47 4.09 20.61
C GLU A 108 -3.08 5.48 20.12
N SER A 109 -1.92 5.97 20.53
CA SER A 109 -1.42 7.28 20.06
C SER A 109 -1.17 7.29 18.55
N TYR A 110 -0.76 6.17 17.98
CA TYR A 110 -0.61 6.03 16.53
C TYR A 110 -1.96 6.08 15.80
N GLU A 111 -3.01 5.44 16.32
CA GLU A 111 -4.35 5.52 15.75
C GLU A 111 -4.92 6.96 15.81
N GLU A 112 -4.61 7.70 16.86
CA GLU A 112 -4.96 9.14 16.95
C GLU A 112 -4.22 9.97 15.88
N GLN A 113 -2.94 9.68 15.63
CA GLN A 113 -2.19 10.31 14.54
C GLN A 113 -2.78 9.97 13.17
N LEU A 114 -3.18 8.73 12.93
CA LEU A 114 -3.86 8.33 11.68
C LEU A 114 -5.15 9.13 11.47
N LYS A 115 -5.96 9.30 12.51
CA LYS A 115 -7.18 10.13 12.47
C LYS A 115 -6.85 11.58 12.10
N ALA A 116 -5.85 12.15 12.74
CA ALA A 116 -5.42 13.52 12.48
C ALA A 116 -4.87 13.72 11.06
N LEU A 117 -4.21 12.71 10.50
CA LEU A 117 -3.62 12.77 9.17
C LEU A 117 -4.59 12.44 8.03
N GLY A 118 -5.77 11.86 8.30
CA GLY A 118 -6.78 11.65 7.26
C GLY A 118 -7.32 10.24 7.14
N LEU A 119 -7.35 9.46 8.23
CA LEU A 119 -8.08 8.18 8.26
C LEU A 119 -9.53 8.42 7.80
N MET A 120 -10.00 7.64 6.85
CA MET A 120 -11.28 7.91 6.16
C MET A 120 -12.51 7.67 7.04
N ASP A 121 -12.40 6.74 7.99
CA ASP A 121 -13.44 6.39 8.96
C ASP A 121 -12.80 5.77 10.21
N GLU A 122 -13.47 5.83 11.37
CA GLU A 122 -12.95 5.27 12.62
C GLU A 122 -12.75 3.75 12.59
N ASP A 123 -13.50 3.05 11.74
CA ASP A 123 -13.46 1.61 11.56
C ASP A 123 -12.82 1.19 10.22
N ALA A 124 -12.12 2.10 9.52
CA ALA A 124 -11.43 1.83 8.26
C ALA A 124 -10.17 0.96 8.43
N PHE A 125 -10.27 -0.11 9.21
CA PHE A 125 -9.21 -1.07 9.48
C PHE A 125 -9.53 -2.42 8.84
N THR A 126 -8.87 -2.73 7.72
CA THR A 126 -9.13 -3.96 6.93
C THR A 126 -7.93 -4.30 6.05
N CYS A 127 -7.67 -5.57 5.78
CA CYS A 127 -6.73 -5.98 4.74
C CYS A 127 -7.38 -6.06 3.35
N ALA A 128 -8.70 -6.05 3.29
CA ALA A 128 -9.48 -6.13 2.05
C ALA A 128 -10.14 -4.78 1.71
N CYS A 129 -9.34 -3.72 1.66
CA CYS A 129 -9.78 -2.34 1.45
C CYS A 129 -10.51 -2.13 0.11
N TYR A 130 -10.28 -3.00 -0.87
CA TYR A 130 -10.85 -2.99 -2.21
C TYR A 130 -12.29 -3.52 -2.31
N LEU A 131 -12.84 -4.06 -1.22
CA LEU A 131 -14.25 -4.50 -1.19
C LEU A 131 -15.19 -3.29 -1.29
N GLU A 132 -16.34 -3.48 -1.92
CA GLU A 132 -17.29 -2.38 -2.19
C GLU A 132 -17.80 -1.71 -0.91
N GLU A 133 -18.05 -2.49 0.14
CA GLU A 133 -18.47 -2.00 1.45
C GLU A 133 -17.44 -1.09 2.12
N MET A 134 -16.16 -1.24 1.78
CA MET A 134 -15.08 -0.40 2.31
C MET A 134 -14.94 0.93 1.57
N GLY A 135 -15.51 1.04 0.38
CA GLY A 135 -15.51 2.26 -0.41
C GLY A 135 -14.14 2.71 -0.96
N ASN A 136 -13.12 1.84 -0.87
CA ASN A 136 -11.75 2.10 -1.33
C ASN A 136 -11.37 1.20 -2.53
N LYS A 137 -12.27 1.07 -3.50
CA LYS A 137 -12.03 0.31 -4.73
C LYS A 137 -11.52 1.26 -5.82
N PRO A 138 -10.26 1.14 -6.27
CA PRO A 138 -9.72 2.00 -7.32
C PRO A 138 -10.25 1.60 -8.71
N ALA A 139 -10.23 2.54 -9.62
CA ALA A 139 -10.53 2.30 -11.02
C ALA A 139 -9.28 1.78 -11.78
N LYS A 140 -9.52 1.16 -12.93
CA LYS A 140 -8.45 0.71 -13.82
C LYS A 140 -7.55 1.87 -14.24
N GLY A 141 -6.25 1.70 -14.10
CA GLY A 141 -5.22 2.66 -14.48
C GLY A 141 -4.93 3.72 -13.41
N GLU A 142 -5.69 3.80 -12.33
CA GLU A 142 -5.37 4.70 -11.22
C GLU A 142 -4.04 4.34 -10.56
N VAL A 143 -3.29 5.36 -10.17
CA VAL A 143 -2.02 5.25 -9.46
C VAL A 143 -2.29 5.30 -7.96
N LEU A 144 -1.79 4.30 -7.24
CA LEU A 144 -2.04 4.10 -5.81
C LEU A 144 -0.75 4.26 -5.00
N SER A 145 -0.92 4.65 -3.74
CA SER A 145 0.09 4.52 -2.68
C SER A 145 -0.46 3.58 -1.61
N TRP A 146 -0.33 2.28 -1.85
CA TRP A 146 -0.88 1.21 -1.00
C TRP A 146 0.22 0.33 -0.44
N ALA A 147 0.11 -0.02 0.84
CA ALA A 147 1.16 -0.71 1.59
C ALA A 147 0.90 -2.20 1.81
N GLU A 148 -0.35 -2.66 1.82
CA GLU A 148 -0.69 -4.06 2.10
C GLU A 148 -0.45 -4.94 0.86
N SER A 149 0.22 -6.09 1.05
CA SER A 149 0.69 -6.92 -0.05
C SER A 149 -0.45 -7.58 -0.84
N SER A 150 -1.46 -8.13 -0.19
CA SER A 150 -2.58 -8.77 -0.85
C SER A 150 -3.46 -7.75 -1.59
N ALA A 151 -3.67 -6.58 -1.00
CA ALA A 151 -4.40 -5.49 -1.63
C ALA A 151 -3.68 -4.97 -2.88
N VAL A 152 -2.35 -4.83 -2.84
CA VAL A 152 -1.54 -4.42 -4.00
C VAL A 152 -1.61 -5.45 -5.12
N VAL A 153 -1.55 -6.75 -4.81
CA VAL A 153 -1.72 -7.82 -5.80
C VAL A 153 -3.10 -7.75 -6.44
N TYR A 154 -4.16 -7.63 -5.65
CA TYR A 154 -5.53 -7.51 -6.15
C TYR A 154 -5.72 -6.26 -7.03
N ALA A 155 -5.21 -5.11 -6.59
CA ALA A 155 -5.28 -3.87 -7.34
C ALA A 155 -4.62 -3.98 -8.73
N ASN A 156 -3.44 -4.58 -8.80
CA ASN A 156 -2.71 -4.73 -10.07
C ASN A 156 -3.30 -5.82 -10.98
N SER A 157 -3.64 -7.00 -10.43
CA SER A 157 -4.01 -8.19 -11.23
C SER A 157 -5.50 -8.23 -11.58
N VAL A 158 -6.39 -7.79 -10.68
CA VAL A 158 -7.85 -7.86 -10.86
C VAL A 158 -8.42 -6.53 -11.30
N LEU A 159 -8.12 -5.45 -10.58
CA LEU A 159 -8.69 -4.13 -10.87
C LEU A 159 -7.96 -3.40 -12.00
N GLY A 160 -6.74 -3.80 -12.32
CA GLY A 160 -5.92 -3.14 -13.34
C GLY A 160 -5.45 -1.74 -12.93
N ALA A 161 -5.46 -1.44 -11.64
CA ALA A 161 -4.83 -0.25 -11.10
C ALA A 161 -3.31 -0.38 -11.10
N ARG A 162 -2.58 0.65 -10.74
CA ARG A 162 -1.12 0.71 -10.79
C ARG A 162 -0.56 0.99 -9.40
N CYS A 163 0.11 0.02 -8.82
CA CYS A 163 0.69 0.12 -7.49
C CYS A 163 1.99 -0.67 -7.39
N ASN A 164 3.04 -0.05 -6.89
CA ASN A 164 4.21 -0.78 -6.43
C ASN A 164 3.96 -1.26 -5.00
N ARG A 165 4.50 -2.43 -4.66
CA ARG A 165 4.59 -2.87 -3.28
C ARG A 165 5.85 -2.25 -2.65
N ASN A 166 5.74 -0.99 -2.21
CA ASN A 166 6.79 -0.29 -1.51
C ASN A 166 6.85 -0.73 -0.02
N SER A 167 7.63 -0.05 0.78
CA SER A 167 7.50 -0.19 2.24
C SER A 167 6.35 0.67 2.76
N GLY A 168 5.74 0.28 3.87
CA GLY A 168 4.66 1.07 4.48
C GLY A 168 5.06 2.52 4.80
N ILE A 169 6.35 2.79 5.05
CA ILE A 169 6.85 4.15 5.25
C ILE A 169 6.81 4.96 3.96
N MET A 170 7.20 4.35 2.82
CA MET A 170 7.16 5.03 1.53
C MET A 170 5.74 5.34 1.10
N ASP A 171 4.80 4.44 1.39
CA ASP A 171 3.40 4.62 1.04
C ASP A 171 2.70 5.67 1.92
N ILE A 172 3.07 5.80 3.20
CA ILE A 172 2.65 6.95 4.03
C ILE A 172 3.17 8.26 3.41
N MET A 173 4.45 8.31 3.07
CA MET A 173 5.05 9.50 2.46
C MET A 173 4.37 9.86 1.13
N GLY A 174 4.10 8.86 0.30
CA GLY A 174 3.37 9.04 -0.97
C GLY A 174 1.94 9.53 -0.78
N SER A 175 1.25 9.01 0.24
CA SER A 175 -0.10 9.44 0.60
C SER A 175 -0.14 10.90 1.07
N ILE A 176 0.83 11.29 1.91
CA ILE A 176 0.92 12.66 2.43
C ILE A 176 1.20 13.66 1.32
N LEU A 177 2.14 13.36 0.43
CA LEU A 177 2.52 14.26 -0.67
C LEU A 177 1.57 14.22 -1.88
N GLY A 178 0.77 13.16 -2.03
CA GLY A 178 0.00 12.92 -3.25
C GLY A 178 0.85 12.56 -4.47
N TYR A 179 2.11 12.19 -4.30
CA TYR A 179 3.05 11.83 -5.37
C TYR A 179 3.83 10.56 -5.04
N VAL A 180 4.08 9.74 -6.06
CA VAL A 180 4.93 8.54 -5.95
C VAL A 180 5.95 8.50 -7.09
N PRO A 181 7.13 7.88 -6.89
CA PRO A 181 8.13 7.73 -7.95
C PRO A 181 7.63 6.80 -9.06
N TYR A 182 7.85 7.17 -10.32
CA TYR A 182 7.38 6.44 -11.49
C TYR A 182 8.35 5.35 -11.93
N PHE A 183 8.15 4.15 -11.41
CA PHE A 183 8.94 2.94 -11.76
C PHE A 183 8.11 1.67 -11.58
N GLY A 184 8.68 0.52 -11.92
CA GLY A 184 8.12 -0.80 -11.66
C GLY A 184 6.70 -0.97 -12.23
N LEU A 185 5.76 -1.46 -11.40
CA LEU A 185 4.37 -1.73 -11.80
C LEU A 185 3.53 -0.47 -12.09
N LEU A 186 4.05 0.73 -11.86
CA LEU A 186 3.42 1.96 -12.33
C LEU A 186 3.60 2.15 -13.83
N THR A 187 4.67 1.63 -14.42
CA THR A 187 5.04 1.77 -15.83
C THR A 187 4.43 0.66 -16.70
N ASP A 188 4.22 0.94 -17.98
CA ASP A 188 3.79 -0.10 -18.93
C ASP A 188 4.87 -1.16 -19.15
N GLU A 189 6.15 -0.76 -19.08
CA GLU A 189 7.28 -1.68 -19.20
C GLU A 189 7.34 -2.67 -18.04
N GLY A 190 7.23 -2.19 -16.79
CA GLY A 190 7.26 -3.03 -15.60
C GLY A 190 6.05 -3.97 -15.47
N ARG A 191 4.98 -3.72 -16.23
CA ARG A 191 3.78 -4.58 -16.28
C ARG A 191 3.81 -5.61 -17.40
N LYS A 192 4.84 -5.62 -18.24
CA LYS A 192 4.97 -6.65 -19.28
C LYS A 192 5.22 -8.01 -18.67
N ALA A 193 4.47 -9.00 -19.13
CA ALA A 193 4.67 -10.36 -18.69
C ALA A 193 6.04 -10.89 -19.16
N THR A 194 6.83 -11.37 -18.21
CA THR A 194 8.12 -12.03 -18.44
C THR A 194 8.01 -13.55 -18.43
N TRP A 195 6.89 -14.06 -17.93
CA TRP A 195 6.56 -15.48 -17.90
C TRP A 195 5.28 -15.79 -18.65
N VAL A 196 5.23 -16.96 -19.30
CA VAL A 196 3.99 -17.58 -19.80
C VAL A 196 3.78 -18.88 -19.04
N VAL A 197 2.76 -18.90 -18.18
CA VAL A 197 2.38 -20.08 -17.39
C VAL A 197 1.19 -20.75 -18.07
N LYS A 198 1.33 -22.02 -18.47
CA LYS A 198 0.23 -22.83 -19.00
C LYS A 198 -0.33 -23.74 -17.93
N VAL A 199 -1.61 -23.59 -17.64
CA VAL A 199 -2.35 -24.44 -16.68
C VAL A 199 -3.07 -25.55 -17.46
N GLU A 200 -2.50 -26.75 -17.42
CA GLU A 200 -3.02 -27.94 -18.12
C GLU A 200 -3.63 -28.90 -17.10
N THR A 201 -4.86 -28.64 -16.68
CA THR A 201 -5.60 -29.47 -15.72
C THR A 201 -6.92 -29.98 -16.31
N THR A 202 -7.36 -31.15 -15.89
CA THR A 202 -8.65 -31.75 -16.29
C THR A 202 -9.80 -31.35 -15.36
N LYS A 203 -9.47 -30.82 -14.17
CA LYS A 203 -10.43 -30.35 -13.15
C LYS A 203 -10.10 -28.90 -12.80
N LYS A 204 -11.10 -28.14 -12.31
CA LYS A 204 -10.87 -26.81 -11.76
C LYS A 204 -9.80 -26.90 -10.68
N PRO A 205 -8.67 -26.19 -10.82
CA PRO A 205 -7.64 -26.20 -9.79
C PRO A 205 -8.12 -25.44 -8.55
N ASP A 206 -7.57 -25.81 -7.40
CA ASP A 206 -7.71 -25.01 -6.20
C ASP A 206 -6.92 -23.71 -6.38
N ALA A 207 -7.54 -22.56 -6.13
CA ALA A 207 -6.97 -21.25 -6.40
C ALA A 207 -5.72 -20.98 -5.55
N GLN A 208 -5.75 -21.31 -4.26
CA GLN A 208 -4.65 -21.05 -3.34
C GLN A 208 -3.44 -21.92 -3.67
N LEU A 209 -3.66 -23.20 -3.98
CA LEU A 209 -2.59 -24.12 -4.36
C LEU A 209 -1.96 -23.72 -5.70
N LEU A 210 -2.78 -23.34 -6.68
CA LEU A 210 -2.29 -22.89 -7.98
C LEU A 210 -1.51 -21.59 -7.85
N GLY A 211 -2.06 -20.60 -7.15
CA GLY A 211 -1.39 -19.32 -6.91
C GLY A 211 -0.06 -19.49 -6.19
N SER A 212 -0.01 -20.33 -5.15
CA SER A 212 1.23 -20.65 -4.44
C SER A 212 2.25 -21.34 -5.35
N ALA A 213 1.82 -22.29 -6.19
CA ALA A 213 2.71 -23.00 -7.11
C ALA A 213 3.30 -22.06 -8.19
N ILE A 214 2.47 -21.14 -8.72
CA ILE A 214 2.92 -20.13 -9.68
C ILE A 214 3.87 -19.16 -8.99
N GLY A 215 3.49 -18.60 -7.85
CA GLY A 215 4.29 -17.61 -7.10
C GLY A 215 5.68 -18.13 -6.74
N MET A 216 5.80 -19.38 -6.28
CA MET A 216 7.10 -19.99 -5.98
C MET A 216 8.01 -20.14 -7.22
N LYS A 217 7.46 -20.13 -8.41
CA LYS A 217 8.24 -20.25 -9.67
C LYS A 217 8.56 -18.90 -10.28
N VAL A 218 7.59 -18.00 -10.26
CA VAL A 218 7.65 -16.69 -10.92
C VAL A 218 8.34 -15.66 -10.03
N MET A 219 8.25 -15.85 -8.71
CA MET A 219 8.79 -14.94 -7.71
C MET A 219 8.22 -13.52 -7.86
N GLU A 220 9.08 -12.54 -8.18
CA GLU A 220 8.75 -11.13 -8.32
C GLU A 220 8.42 -10.69 -9.77
N ASP A 221 8.53 -11.62 -10.72
CA ASP A 221 8.20 -11.36 -12.11
C ASP A 221 6.69 -11.30 -12.39
N VAL A 222 6.30 -10.85 -13.58
CA VAL A 222 4.90 -10.76 -14.00
C VAL A 222 4.52 -11.97 -14.87
N PRO A 223 3.61 -12.85 -14.42
CA PRO A 223 3.17 -13.99 -15.22
C PRO A 223 1.98 -13.64 -16.12
N TYR A 224 1.95 -14.19 -17.33
CA TYR A 224 0.77 -14.32 -18.16
C TYR A 224 0.23 -15.75 -18.05
N VAL A 225 -0.87 -15.95 -17.34
CA VAL A 225 -1.44 -17.27 -17.07
C VAL A 225 -2.46 -17.64 -18.14
N LYS A 226 -2.29 -18.80 -18.76
CA LYS A 226 -3.19 -19.36 -19.80
C LYS A 226 -3.84 -20.65 -19.32
N GLY A 227 -5.04 -20.93 -19.81
CA GLY A 227 -5.76 -22.20 -19.60
C GLY A 227 -6.68 -22.20 -18.39
N LEU A 228 -6.95 -21.03 -17.81
CA LEU A 228 -7.96 -20.83 -16.77
C LEU A 228 -9.32 -20.41 -17.33
N ASP A 229 -9.38 -19.91 -18.57
CA ASP A 229 -10.59 -19.36 -19.19
C ASP A 229 -11.80 -20.27 -19.08
N LYS A 230 -11.60 -21.58 -19.21
CA LYS A 230 -12.66 -22.60 -19.09
C LYS A 230 -13.24 -22.74 -17.68
N TRP A 231 -12.57 -22.17 -16.65
CA TRP A 231 -12.95 -22.26 -15.26
C TRP A 231 -13.47 -20.94 -14.70
N LEU A 232 -13.14 -19.81 -15.34
CA LEU A 232 -13.43 -18.47 -14.86
C LEU A 232 -14.70 -17.86 -15.47
N GLY A 233 -15.38 -18.60 -16.39
CA GLY A 233 -16.65 -18.12 -16.97
C GLY A 233 -16.59 -16.78 -17.69
N GLY A 234 -15.38 -16.25 -17.96
CA GLY A 234 -15.17 -14.94 -18.56
C GLY A 234 -15.04 -13.79 -17.56
N GLU A 235 -15.24 -14.01 -16.27
CA GLU A 235 -15.03 -13.06 -15.19
C GLU A 235 -13.91 -13.53 -14.26
N LEU A 236 -13.16 -12.58 -13.71
CA LEU A 236 -12.20 -12.85 -12.65
C LEU A 236 -12.98 -13.04 -11.35
N ASP A 237 -12.96 -14.24 -10.82
CA ASP A 237 -13.50 -14.58 -9.51
C ASP A 237 -12.35 -14.69 -8.47
N GLU A 238 -12.68 -15.03 -7.24
CA GLU A 238 -11.71 -15.23 -6.16
C GLU A 238 -10.58 -16.24 -6.53
N ALA A 239 -10.79 -17.08 -7.54
CA ALA A 239 -9.79 -18.02 -8.02
C ALA A 239 -8.76 -17.38 -8.95
N ALA A 240 -8.98 -16.14 -9.38
CA ALA A 240 -8.08 -15.42 -10.28
C ALA A 240 -7.11 -14.51 -9.53
N CYS A 241 -7.34 -14.32 -8.23
CA CYS A 241 -6.47 -13.58 -7.33
C CYS A 241 -5.52 -14.53 -6.61
#